data_31e17d65eb6a58b8e61f193c8b9099de
#
_entry.id   31e17d65eb6a58b8e61f193c8b9099de
#
_cell.length_a   1.000
_cell.length_b   1.000
_cell.length_c   1.000
_cell.angle_alpha   90.00
_cell.angle_beta   90.00
_cell.angle_gamma   90.00
#
_symmetry.space_group_name_H-M   'P 1'
#
loop_
_entity.id
_entity.type
_entity.pdbx_description
1 polymer ?
#
loop_
_entity_poly.entity_id
_entity_poly.type
_entity_poly.pdbx_seq_one_letter_code
_entity_poly.pdbx_strand_id
1 'polypeptide(L)'
;MIASAITFLFVPGNRPDRFAKALASGAGAVIVDWEDAVAPADKIAVREQFAQAWPSVPPADRARLLLRINAAGTPWHAGDVAALPALAAQGLTTVVVPKAE
;
A
#
# COMPACT_ATOMS: atom_id res chain seq x y z
N MET A 1 -7.80 13.64 -25.06
CA MET A 1 -6.89 13.47 -24.32
C MET A 1 -6.75 12.18 -23.92
N ILE A 2 -5.79 11.76 -23.61
CA ILE A 2 -5.57 10.56 -23.44
C ILE A 2 -5.52 10.27 -22.18
N ALA A 3 -6.26 9.63 -21.85
CA ALA A 3 -6.19 9.23 -20.73
C ALA A 3 -5.15 8.51 -20.37
N SER A 4 -4.65 8.29 -20.78
CA SER A 4 -3.78 7.74 -20.76
C SER A 4 -3.14 7.06 -19.94
N ALA A 5 -2.19 6.92 -20.00
CA ALA A 5 -1.30 6.11 -19.50
C ALA A 5 -1.09 6.43 -18.08
N ILE A 6 -1.67 5.74 -17.20
CA ILE A 6 -1.35 5.83 -15.80
C ILE A 6 -0.24 4.84 -15.54
N THR A 7 0.86 5.34 -15.06
CA THR A 7 2.00 4.49 -14.70
C THR A 7 1.85 4.04 -13.26
N PHE A 8 1.94 2.73 -13.04
CA PHE A 8 1.90 2.17 -11.69
C PHE A 8 3.28 1.62 -11.32
N LEU A 9 3.70 1.89 -10.09
CA LEU A 9 4.88 1.25 -9.53
C LEU A 9 4.47 0.46 -8.30
N PHE A 10 4.94 -0.78 -8.20
CA PHE A 10 4.70 -1.61 -7.03
C PHE A 10 5.91 -1.55 -6.11
N VAL A 11 5.68 -1.36 -4.83
CA VAL A 11 6.74 -1.33 -3.82
C VAL A 11 6.38 -2.32 -2.72
N PRO A 12 7.29 -3.23 -2.33
CA PRO A 12 7.02 -4.12 -1.21
C PRO A 12 6.75 -3.34 0.06
N GLY A 13 5.75 -3.73 0.82
CA GLY A 13 5.37 -3.02 2.04
C GLY A 13 6.44 -3.01 3.11
N ASN A 14 7.39 -3.97 3.05
CA ASN A 14 8.51 -4.03 3.98
C ASN A 14 9.70 -3.20 3.54
N ARG A 15 9.53 -2.33 2.55
CA ARG A 15 10.58 -1.43 2.09
C ARG A 15 10.08 0.01 2.09
N PRO A 16 9.79 0.59 3.28
CA PRO A 16 9.30 1.98 3.34
C PRO A 16 10.29 2.98 2.78
N ASP A 17 11.59 2.64 2.79
CA ASP A 17 12.63 3.46 2.20
C ASP A 17 12.42 3.70 0.71
N ARG A 18 11.64 2.86 0.05
CA ARG A 18 11.37 3.01 -1.38
C ARG A 18 10.14 3.84 -1.69
N PHE A 19 9.30 4.13 -0.70
CA PHE A 19 8.06 4.88 -0.92
C PHE A 19 8.35 6.26 -1.50
N ALA A 20 9.26 7.01 -0.87
CA ALA A 20 9.59 8.35 -1.33
C ALA A 20 10.20 8.34 -2.73
N LYS A 21 11.07 7.35 -3.01
CA LYS A 21 11.67 7.22 -4.32
C LYS A 21 10.63 6.94 -5.39
N ALA A 22 9.71 6.03 -5.10
CA ALA A 22 8.66 5.67 -6.04
C ALA A 22 7.73 6.86 -6.31
N LEU A 23 7.38 7.61 -5.27
CA LEU A 23 6.55 8.79 -5.44
C LEU A 23 7.27 9.89 -6.23
N ALA A 24 8.58 10.01 -6.05
CA ALA A 24 9.38 11.00 -6.76
C ALA A 24 9.67 10.62 -8.21
N SER A 25 9.43 9.36 -8.60
CA SER A 25 9.77 8.87 -9.93
C SER A 25 8.87 9.42 -11.03
N GLY A 26 7.78 10.06 -10.68
CA GLY A 26 6.82 10.53 -11.67
C GLY A 26 5.71 9.53 -11.99
N ALA A 27 5.68 8.39 -11.31
CA ALA A 27 4.59 7.43 -11.50
C ALA A 27 3.25 8.06 -11.12
N GLY A 28 2.20 7.75 -11.87
CA GLY A 28 0.87 8.23 -11.57
C GLY A 28 0.32 7.68 -10.28
N ALA A 29 0.66 6.43 -9.96
CA ALA A 29 0.25 5.79 -8.71
C ALA A 29 1.35 4.86 -8.21
N VAL A 30 1.46 4.74 -6.90
CA VAL A 30 2.39 3.82 -6.26
C VAL A 30 1.56 2.84 -5.45
N ILE A 31 1.72 1.55 -5.71
CA ILE A 31 0.99 0.52 -4.98
C ILE A 31 1.93 -0.13 -3.99
N VAL A 32 1.67 0.08 -2.71
CA VAL A 32 2.41 -0.58 -1.65
C VAL A 32 1.78 -1.94 -1.43
N ASP A 33 2.58 -2.98 -1.56
CA ASP A 33 2.07 -4.34 -1.57
C ASP A 33 2.31 -5.05 -0.26
N TRP A 34 1.24 -5.51 0.38
CA TRP A 34 1.31 -6.36 1.55
C TRP A 34 1.10 -7.84 1.16
N GLU A 35 0.82 -8.09 -0.11
CA GLU A 35 0.47 -9.44 -0.55
C GLU A 35 1.64 -10.20 -1.16
N ASP A 36 1.71 -10.26 -2.48
CA ASP A 36 2.66 -11.12 -3.17
C ASP A 36 4.13 -10.78 -2.91
N ALA A 37 4.42 -9.51 -2.76
CA ALA A 37 5.80 -9.07 -2.59
C ALA A 37 6.32 -9.23 -1.15
N VAL A 38 5.48 -9.73 -0.24
CA VAL A 38 5.87 -9.88 1.17
C VAL A 38 5.75 -11.34 1.58
N ALA A 39 6.83 -11.90 2.09
CA ALA A 39 6.85 -13.29 2.55
C ALA A 39 5.91 -13.49 3.74
N PRO A 40 5.31 -14.67 3.90
CA PRO A 40 4.41 -14.93 5.01
C PRO A 40 4.96 -14.56 6.39
N ALA A 41 6.24 -14.79 6.62
CA ALA A 41 6.85 -14.48 7.91
C ALA A 41 6.89 -12.99 8.21
N ASP A 42 6.79 -12.14 7.18
CA ASP A 42 6.91 -10.69 7.33
C ASP A 42 5.58 -9.97 7.31
N LYS A 43 4.47 -10.68 7.08
CA LYS A 43 3.19 -10.03 6.83
C LYS A 43 2.63 -9.25 8.01
N ILE A 44 2.85 -9.71 9.23
CA ILE A 44 2.38 -8.97 10.40
C ILE A 44 3.27 -7.75 10.64
N ALA A 45 4.58 -7.93 10.51
CA ALA A 45 5.52 -6.82 10.71
C ALA A 45 5.32 -5.71 9.69
N VAL A 46 4.98 -6.06 8.45
CA VAL A 46 4.82 -5.06 7.40
C VAL A 46 3.66 -4.10 7.69
N ARG A 47 2.61 -4.56 8.34
CA ARG A 47 1.51 -3.70 8.74
C ARG A 47 1.98 -2.60 9.68
N GLU A 48 2.80 -2.96 10.67
CA GLU A 48 3.33 -1.99 11.61
C GLU A 48 4.31 -1.05 10.96
N GLN A 49 5.16 -1.57 10.09
CA GLN A 49 6.13 -0.76 9.36
C GLN A 49 5.43 0.28 8.50
N PHE A 50 4.36 -0.10 7.83
CA PHE A 50 3.59 0.82 7.02
C PHE A 50 2.91 1.89 7.88
N ALA A 51 2.32 1.48 8.99
CA ALA A 51 1.66 2.42 9.89
C ALA A 51 2.64 3.45 10.45
N GLN A 52 3.88 3.05 10.70
CA GLN A 52 4.91 3.96 11.18
C GLN A 52 5.43 4.88 10.07
N ALA A 53 5.49 4.40 8.85
CA ALA A 53 5.99 5.18 7.73
C ALA A 53 4.95 6.12 7.14
N TRP A 54 3.66 5.77 7.26
CA TRP A 54 2.59 6.52 6.63
C TRP A 54 2.55 8.01 7.00
N PRO A 55 2.72 8.40 8.27
CA PRO A 55 2.70 9.83 8.60
C PRO A 55 3.78 10.64 7.91
N SER A 56 4.86 9.99 7.46
CA SER A 56 5.95 10.66 6.76
C SER A 56 5.65 10.92 5.29
N VAL A 57 4.60 10.31 4.74
CA VAL A 57 4.22 10.52 3.36
C VAL A 57 3.59 11.91 3.25
N PRO A 58 4.09 12.78 2.36
CA PRO A 58 3.53 14.12 2.24
C PRO A 58 2.03 14.06 1.90
N PRO A 59 1.21 14.87 2.53
CA PRO A 59 -0.24 14.84 2.26
C PRO A 59 -0.59 14.96 0.78
N ALA A 60 0.17 15.71 0.02
CA ALA A 60 -0.07 15.87 -1.41
C ALA A 60 0.12 14.57 -2.19
N ASP A 61 0.92 13.63 -1.65
CA ASP A 61 1.21 12.38 -2.35
C ASP A 61 0.31 11.23 -1.89
N ARG A 62 -0.43 11.40 -0.82
CA ARG A 62 -1.22 10.29 -0.25
C ARG A 62 -2.30 9.79 -1.18
N ALA A 63 -2.85 10.66 -2.02
CA ALA A 63 -3.87 10.25 -2.98
C ALA A 63 -3.29 9.36 -4.08
N ARG A 64 -1.98 9.41 -4.31
CA ARG A 64 -1.32 8.60 -5.33
C ARG A 64 -0.82 7.27 -4.80
N LEU A 65 -0.87 7.06 -3.49
CA LEU A 65 -0.39 5.84 -2.87
C LEU A 65 -1.57 4.92 -2.58
N LEU A 66 -1.52 3.73 -3.14
CA LEU A 66 -2.55 2.73 -2.95
C LEU A 66 -1.95 1.58 -2.14
N LEU A 67 -2.77 0.91 -1.37
CA LEU A 67 -2.33 -0.23 -0.57
C LEU A 67 -3.00 -1.49 -1.06
N ARG A 68 -2.22 -2.51 -1.42
CA ARG A 68 -2.78 -3.82 -1.76
C ARG A 68 -2.69 -4.74 -0.54
N ILE A 69 -3.83 -5.15 -0.02
CA ILE A 69 -3.90 -6.02 1.15
C ILE A 69 -3.98 -7.48 0.74
N ASN A 70 -3.89 -8.38 1.70
CA ASN A 70 -4.00 -9.81 1.43
C ASN A 70 -5.44 -10.20 1.12
N ALA A 71 -5.61 -11.23 0.31
CA ALA A 71 -6.93 -11.66 -0.14
C ALA A 71 -7.78 -12.23 0.99
N ALA A 72 -9.08 -12.14 0.83
CA ALA A 72 -10.02 -12.80 1.74
C ALA A 72 -9.74 -14.30 1.72
N GLY A 73 -9.87 -14.94 2.85
CA GLY A 73 -9.55 -16.36 2.98
C GLY A 73 -8.14 -16.63 3.43
N THR A 74 -7.28 -15.62 3.47
CA THR A 74 -5.94 -15.77 4.02
C THR A 74 -5.93 -15.42 5.51
N PRO A 75 -4.95 -15.95 6.28
CA PRO A 75 -4.89 -15.63 7.71
C PRO A 75 -4.65 -14.14 8.00
N TRP A 76 -4.16 -13.39 7.02
CA TRP A 76 -3.77 -12.00 7.22
C TRP A 76 -4.87 -11.00 6.88
N HIS A 77 -5.87 -11.41 6.13
CA HIS A 77 -6.89 -10.49 5.60
C HIS A 77 -7.63 -9.72 6.72
N ALA A 78 -8.09 -10.43 7.73
CA ALA A 78 -8.84 -9.78 8.81
C ALA A 78 -8.02 -8.70 9.53
N GLY A 79 -6.76 -8.98 9.79
CA GLY A 79 -5.87 -8.00 10.43
C GLY A 79 -5.56 -6.83 9.51
N ASP A 80 -5.42 -7.10 8.21
CA ASP A 80 -5.20 -6.04 7.22
C ASP A 80 -6.41 -5.10 7.19
N VAL A 81 -7.60 -5.66 7.12
CA VAL A 81 -8.83 -4.85 7.11
C VAL A 81 -8.97 -4.05 8.40
N ALA A 82 -8.62 -4.66 9.53
CA ALA A 82 -8.70 -3.98 10.82
C ALA A 82 -7.77 -2.77 10.93
N ALA A 83 -6.69 -2.75 10.14
CA ALA A 83 -5.75 -1.63 10.13
C ALA A 83 -6.25 -0.45 9.29
N LEU A 84 -7.20 -0.67 8.38
CA LEU A 84 -7.60 0.34 7.41
C LEU A 84 -8.24 1.58 8.00
N PRO A 85 -9.12 1.52 9.02
CA PRO A 85 -9.75 2.73 9.53
C PRO A 85 -8.76 3.78 10.02
N ALA A 86 -7.70 3.35 10.71
CA ALA A 86 -6.68 4.29 11.19
C ALA A 86 -5.91 4.92 10.04
N LEU A 87 -5.61 4.13 9.01
CA LEU A 87 -4.91 4.64 7.84
C LEU A 87 -5.80 5.58 7.03
N ALA A 88 -7.07 5.25 6.90
CA ALA A 88 -8.03 6.11 6.21
C ALA A 88 -8.18 7.46 6.92
N ALA A 89 -8.19 7.44 8.24
CA ALA A 89 -8.23 8.67 9.03
C ALA A 89 -7.00 9.53 8.79
N GLN A 90 -5.90 8.92 8.36
CA GLN A 90 -4.67 9.63 8.05
C GLN A 90 -4.45 9.85 6.55
N GLY A 91 -5.49 9.72 5.75
CA GLY A 91 -5.44 10.10 4.35
C GLY A 91 -5.31 8.98 3.32
N LEU A 92 -5.31 7.71 3.74
CA LEU A 92 -5.32 6.62 2.79
C LEU A 92 -6.70 6.54 2.13
N THR A 93 -6.76 6.63 0.82
CA THR A 93 -8.04 6.71 0.10
C THR A 93 -8.36 5.50 -0.76
N THR A 94 -7.36 4.72 -1.11
CA THR A 94 -7.56 3.61 -2.06
C THR A 94 -6.87 2.34 -1.59
N VAL A 95 -7.62 1.26 -1.59
CA VAL A 95 -7.14 -0.06 -1.21
C VAL A 95 -7.48 -1.03 -2.33
N VAL A 96 -6.52 -1.86 -2.69
CA VAL A 96 -6.69 -2.90 -3.71
C VAL A 96 -6.87 -4.22 -2.99
N VAL A 97 -7.98 -4.90 -3.27
CA VAL A 97 -8.26 -6.21 -2.67
C VAL A 97 -8.14 -7.26 -3.76
N PRO A 98 -7.19 -8.20 -3.63
CA PRO A 98 -7.05 -9.24 -4.63
C PRO A 98 -8.25 -10.17 -4.65
N LYS A 99 -8.49 -10.78 -5.82
CA LYS A 99 -9.53 -11.76 -5.91
C LYS A 99 -9.17 -12.97 -5.12
N ALA A 100 -10.10 -13.43 -4.28
CA ALA A 100 -9.91 -14.70 -3.60
C ALA A 100 -10.26 -15.81 -4.55
N GLU A 101 -9.42 -16.79 -4.65
CA GLU A 101 -9.70 -17.92 -5.53
C GLU A 101 -9.88 -19.18 -4.74
#